data_43c73659aeeaabbd64475406aabe24ed
#
_entry.id   43c73659aeeaabbd64475406aabe24ed
#
_cell.length_a   1.000
_cell.length_b   1.000
_cell.length_c   1.000
_cell.angle_alpha   90.00
_cell.angle_beta   90.00
_cell.angle_gamma   90.00
#
_symmetry.space_group_name_H-M   'P 1'
#
loop_
_entity.id
_entity.type
_entity.pdbx_description
1 polymer ?
#
loop_
_entity_poly.entity_id
_entity_poly.type
_entity_poly.pdbx_seq_one_letter_code
_entity_poly.pdbx_strand_id
1 'polypeptide(L)'
;MVNKPKFPVSWASANIRKFSYRKTPKFKLHEKVQNLIYDKFNCLEEEIKIIKPDIVLFLTGPNYDYYIKAQLNGVEFKTVENYNIRQFARVEHKSLPDNSFRIYHPRYLKRRGIYNKYLNVLKKECGL
;
A
#
# COMPACT_ATOMS: atom_id res chain seq x y z
N MET A 1 -22.99 -9.22 15.19
CA MET A 1 -22.80 -7.97 15.97
C MET A 1 -21.48 -7.31 15.54
N VAL A 2 -21.52 -6.11 15.03
CA VAL A 2 -20.31 -5.40 14.67
C VAL A 2 -19.75 -4.76 15.95
N ASN A 3 -18.57 -5.17 16.38
CA ASN A 3 -17.88 -4.51 17.48
C ASN A 3 -17.49 -3.10 17.05
N LYS A 4 -18.10 -2.11 17.67
CA LYS A 4 -17.69 -0.72 17.44
C LYS A 4 -16.31 -0.52 18.06
N PRO A 5 -15.37 0.13 17.35
CA PRO A 5 -14.07 0.46 17.94
C PRO A 5 -14.26 1.36 19.16
N LYS A 6 -13.42 1.15 20.18
CA LYS A 6 -13.45 1.96 21.41
C LYS A 6 -13.08 3.42 21.15
N PHE A 7 -12.39 3.70 20.06
CA PHE A 7 -11.92 5.03 19.71
C PHE A 7 -12.40 5.40 18.30
N PRO A 8 -12.56 6.70 18.03
CA PRO A 8 -12.89 7.12 16.67
C PRO A 8 -11.86 6.57 15.67
N VAL A 9 -12.34 5.99 14.58
CA VAL A 9 -11.48 5.57 13.47
C VAL A 9 -11.28 6.77 12.56
N SER A 10 -10.03 7.12 12.29
CA SER A 10 -9.67 8.12 11.30
C SER A 10 -8.85 7.47 10.19
N TRP A 11 -8.88 8.06 9.01
CA TRP A 11 -8.13 7.56 7.89
C TRP A 11 -7.51 8.71 7.10
N ALA A 12 -6.41 8.38 6.43
CA ALA A 12 -5.75 9.29 5.51
C ALA A 12 -5.38 8.53 4.24
N SER A 13 -5.37 9.20 3.12
CA SER A 13 -4.93 8.61 1.87
C SER A 13 -3.88 9.48 1.20
N ALA A 14 -2.96 8.85 0.50
CA ALA A 14 -1.93 9.52 -0.26
C ALA A 14 -1.59 8.71 -1.51
N ASN A 15 -1.08 9.37 -2.52
CA ASN A 15 -0.62 8.69 -3.71
C ASN A 15 0.79 8.16 -3.51
N ILE A 16 0.99 6.89 -3.81
CA ILE A 16 2.33 6.29 -3.80
C ILE A 16 3.24 6.92 -4.86
N ARG A 17 2.66 7.30 -5.96
CA ARG A 17 3.34 7.99 -7.05
C ARG A 17 3.13 9.49 -6.89
N LYS A 18 4.13 10.18 -6.33
CA LYS A 18 4.03 11.62 -6.00
C LYS A 18 4.10 12.54 -7.21
N PHE A 19 4.76 12.11 -8.27
CA PHE A 19 4.99 12.92 -9.45
C PHE A 19 4.60 12.15 -10.71
N SER A 20 4.01 12.85 -11.66
CA SER A 20 3.68 12.30 -12.97
C SER A 20 4.01 13.31 -14.06
N TYR A 21 4.30 12.81 -15.26
CA TYR A 21 4.55 13.67 -16.41
C TYR A 21 3.22 14.14 -17.01
N ARG A 22 3.07 15.45 -17.20
CA ARG A 22 1.80 16.07 -17.56
C ARG A 22 1.31 15.83 -18.99
N LYS A 23 2.22 15.62 -19.95
CA LYS A 23 1.87 15.66 -21.38
C LYS A 23 1.13 14.43 -21.87
N THR A 24 1.37 13.26 -21.30
CA THR A 24 0.62 12.05 -21.63
C THR A 24 0.43 11.17 -20.41
N PRO A 25 -0.80 10.70 -20.14
CA PRO A 25 -1.06 9.81 -19.00
C PRO A 25 -0.27 8.50 -19.04
N LYS A 26 0.18 8.10 -20.21
CA LYS A 26 0.93 6.85 -20.46
C LYS A 26 2.44 7.04 -20.42
N PHE A 27 2.94 8.27 -20.34
CA PHE A 27 4.37 8.51 -20.33
C PHE A 27 4.98 8.15 -18.98
N LYS A 28 5.91 7.22 -19.01
CA LYS A 28 6.70 6.87 -17.82
C LYS A 28 7.94 7.75 -17.79
N LEU A 29 8.19 8.41 -16.64
CA LEU A 29 9.45 9.10 -16.43
C LEU A 29 10.61 8.12 -16.56
N HIS A 30 11.72 8.58 -17.09
CA HIS A 30 12.93 7.78 -17.15
C HIS A 30 13.33 7.34 -15.74
N GLU A 31 13.77 6.09 -15.59
CA GLU A 31 14.09 5.49 -14.29
C GLU A 31 15.07 6.34 -13.46
N LYS A 32 16.10 6.88 -14.08
CA LYS A 32 17.08 7.75 -13.40
C LYS A 32 16.43 9.01 -12.82
N VAL A 33 15.49 9.60 -13.54
CA VAL A 33 14.76 10.78 -13.07
C VAL A 33 13.84 10.42 -11.91
N GLN A 34 13.15 9.29 -12.00
CA GLN A 34 12.29 8.80 -10.91
C GLN A 34 13.11 8.52 -9.65
N ASN A 35 14.23 7.86 -9.77
CA ASN A 35 15.11 7.57 -8.64
C ASN A 35 15.63 8.84 -7.98
N LEU A 36 16.01 9.84 -8.79
CA LEU A 36 16.44 11.14 -8.28
C LEU A 36 15.33 11.87 -7.52
N ILE A 37 14.10 11.80 -8.02
CA ILE A 37 12.93 12.37 -7.34
C ILE A 37 12.71 11.68 -5.99
N TYR A 38 12.74 10.36 -5.94
CA TYR A 38 12.53 9.62 -4.70
C TYR A 38 13.66 9.84 -3.69
N ASP A 39 14.90 9.97 -4.14
CA ASP A 39 16.02 10.27 -3.25
C ASP A 39 15.87 11.64 -2.57
N LYS A 40 15.40 12.64 -3.31
CA LYS A 40 15.26 14.02 -2.81
C LYS A 40 13.92 14.32 -2.15
N PHE A 41 12.86 13.62 -2.57
CA PHE A 41 11.48 13.90 -2.17
C PHE A 41 10.76 12.64 -1.71
N ASN A 42 11.45 11.80 -0.92
CA ASN A 42 10.82 10.62 -0.34
C ASN A 42 9.90 11.04 0.80
N CYS A 43 8.63 11.26 0.46
CA CYS A 43 7.63 11.72 1.42
C CYS A 43 6.95 10.58 2.19
N LEU A 44 7.01 9.35 1.69
CA LEU A 44 6.24 8.24 2.27
C LEU A 44 6.63 7.94 3.72
N GLU A 45 7.94 7.83 4.00
CA GLU A 45 8.40 7.59 5.37
C GLU A 45 7.99 8.72 6.32
N GLU A 46 8.09 9.97 5.86
CA GLU A 46 7.69 11.12 6.66
C GLU A 46 6.19 11.15 6.91
N GLU A 47 5.39 10.82 5.90
CA GLU A 47 3.93 10.71 6.05
C GLU A 47 3.58 9.66 7.11
N ILE A 48 4.22 8.50 7.06
CA ILE A 48 4.00 7.42 8.04
C ILE A 48 4.42 7.86 9.44
N LYS A 49 5.56 8.52 9.59
CA LYS A 49 6.04 9.04 10.88
C LYS A 49 5.09 10.06 11.49
N ILE A 50 4.51 10.93 10.67
CA ILE A 50 3.59 11.98 11.12
C ILE A 50 2.24 11.38 11.49
N ILE A 51 1.69 10.51 10.65
CA ILE A 51 0.35 9.93 10.82
C ILE A 51 0.35 8.86 11.91
N LYS A 52 1.43 8.10 12.05
CA LYS A 52 1.55 6.96 12.97
C LYS A 52 0.39 5.98 12.83
N PRO A 53 0.15 5.43 11.64
CA PRO A 53 -1.00 4.56 11.42
C PRO A 53 -0.85 3.21 12.12
N ASP A 54 -1.97 2.64 12.54
CA ASP A 54 -2.02 1.26 13.03
C ASP A 54 -2.05 0.24 11.91
N ILE A 55 -2.62 0.63 10.76
CA ILE A 55 -2.76 -0.20 9.57
C ILE A 55 -2.39 0.63 8.34
N VAL A 56 -1.58 0.05 7.47
CA VAL A 56 -1.25 0.65 6.17
C VAL A 56 -1.70 -0.30 5.06
N LEU A 57 -2.48 0.22 4.13
CA LEU A 57 -2.91 -0.54 2.96
C LEU A 57 -2.38 0.12 1.69
N PHE A 58 -1.59 -0.63 0.95
CA PHE A 58 -1.18 -0.27 -0.39
C PHE A 58 -2.20 -0.84 -1.39
N LEU A 59 -3.14 -0.01 -1.82
CA LEU A 59 -4.21 -0.37 -2.75
C LEU A 59 -3.75 -0.22 -4.20
N THR A 60 -2.59 -0.73 -4.50
CA THR A 60 -1.85 -0.46 -5.71
C THR A 60 -1.79 -1.63 -6.68
N GLY A 61 -2.07 -2.84 -6.17
CA GLY A 61 -1.76 -4.06 -6.91
C GLY A 61 -0.25 -4.27 -7.04
N PRO A 62 0.17 -5.41 -7.61
CA PRO A 62 1.59 -5.77 -7.66
C PRO A 62 2.41 -4.95 -8.65
N ASN A 63 1.77 -4.32 -9.64
CA ASN A 63 2.49 -3.58 -10.68
C ASN A 63 3.15 -2.30 -10.17
N TYR A 64 2.76 -1.80 -9.01
CA TYR A 64 3.36 -0.62 -8.39
C TYR A 64 4.33 -0.96 -7.24
N ASP A 65 4.68 -2.21 -7.06
CA ASP A 65 5.64 -2.61 -6.04
C ASP A 65 6.99 -1.91 -6.21
N TYR A 66 7.37 -1.59 -7.43
CA TYR A 66 8.55 -0.80 -7.73
C TYR A 66 8.56 0.55 -6.99
N TYR A 67 7.43 1.26 -6.98
CA TYR A 67 7.32 2.56 -6.31
C TYR A 67 7.40 2.42 -4.79
N ILE A 68 6.88 1.33 -4.23
CA ILE A 68 6.99 1.03 -2.80
C ILE A 68 8.46 0.77 -2.45
N LYS A 69 9.12 -0.07 -3.23
CA LYS A 69 10.55 -0.38 -3.04
C LYS A 69 11.45 0.84 -3.16
N ALA A 70 11.13 1.75 -4.07
CA ALA A 70 11.90 2.98 -4.28
C ALA A 70 11.80 3.93 -3.07
N GLN A 71 10.67 3.93 -2.37
CA GLN A 71 10.43 4.83 -1.24
C GLN A 71 10.71 4.19 0.12
N LEU A 72 10.66 2.88 0.22
CA LEU A 72 10.94 2.12 1.44
C LEU A 72 12.08 1.14 1.18
N ASN A 73 13.30 1.62 1.30
CA ASN A 73 14.49 0.82 1.05
C ASN A 73 14.54 -0.39 1.99
N GLY A 74 14.74 -1.57 1.42
CA GLY A 74 14.77 -2.82 2.17
C GLY A 74 13.40 -3.41 2.47
N VAL A 75 12.32 -2.86 1.90
CA VAL A 75 10.97 -3.41 2.09
C VAL A 75 10.89 -4.85 1.57
N GLU A 76 10.20 -5.69 2.32
CA GLU A 76 9.96 -7.09 1.97
C GLU A 76 8.47 -7.36 1.82
N PHE A 77 8.14 -8.25 0.89
CA PHE A 77 6.78 -8.73 0.65
C PHE A 77 6.70 -10.19 1.07
N LYS A 78 5.73 -10.51 1.92
CA LYS A 78 5.50 -11.88 2.43
C LYS A 78 4.13 -12.37 1.99
N THR A 79 4.01 -13.67 1.78
CA THR A 79 2.74 -14.29 1.42
C THR A 79 1.73 -14.22 2.58
N VAL A 80 0.45 -14.17 2.24
CA VAL A 80 -0.67 -14.20 3.19
C VAL A 80 -1.54 -15.41 2.85
N GLU A 81 -1.72 -16.31 3.81
CA GLU A 81 -2.52 -17.54 3.65
C GLU A 81 -2.20 -18.28 2.33
N ASN A 82 -3.25 -18.64 1.57
CA ASN A 82 -3.14 -19.36 0.31
C ASN A 82 -3.03 -18.44 -0.92
N TYR A 83 -2.85 -17.14 -0.70
CA TYR A 83 -2.73 -16.19 -1.79
C TYR A 83 -1.34 -16.21 -2.41
N ASN A 84 -1.29 -16.06 -3.72
CA ASN A 84 -0.06 -15.75 -4.42
C ASN A 84 0.44 -14.36 -3.96
N ILE A 85 1.74 -14.19 -3.84
CA ILE A 85 2.35 -12.94 -3.38
C ILE A 85 1.93 -11.73 -4.24
N ARG A 86 1.64 -11.94 -5.51
CA ARG A 86 1.15 -10.87 -6.39
C ARG A 86 -0.29 -10.47 -6.10
N GLN A 87 -1.08 -11.37 -5.55
CA GLN A 87 -2.50 -11.10 -5.23
C GLN A 87 -2.65 -10.41 -3.89
N PHE A 88 -1.90 -10.85 -2.90
CA PHE A 88 -2.02 -10.38 -1.53
C PHE A 88 -0.67 -10.54 -0.85
N ALA A 89 -0.14 -9.48 -0.28
CA ALA A 89 1.13 -9.55 0.41
C ALA A 89 1.11 -8.75 1.71
N ARG A 90 1.76 -9.27 2.72
CA ARG A 90 2.16 -8.50 3.89
C ARG A 90 3.41 -7.71 3.52
N VAL A 91 3.45 -6.45 3.88
CA VAL A 91 4.56 -5.56 3.58
C VAL A 91 5.33 -5.28 4.87
N GLU A 92 6.60 -5.66 4.90
CA GLU A 92 7.45 -5.53 6.07
C GLU A 92 8.54 -4.48 5.85
N HIS A 93 8.60 -3.51 6.76
CA HIS A 93 9.63 -2.48 6.78
C HIS A 93 9.67 -1.83 8.16
N LYS A 94 10.85 -1.39 8.59
CA LYS A 94 11.05 -0.74 9.89
C LYS A 94 10.16 0.50 10.12
N SER A 95 9.80 1.20 9.04
CA SER A 95 8.96 2.39 9.10
C SER A 95 7.46 2.09 9.03
N LEU A 96 7.08 0.84 8.79
CA LEU A 96 5.68 0.42 8.68
C LEU A 96 5.20 -0.28 9.96
N PRO A 97 3.91 -0.14 10.30
CA PRO A 97 3.31 -0.97 11.35
C PRO A 97 3.25 -2.43 10.90
N ASP A 98 3.10 -3.35 11.86
CA ASP A 98 3.02 -4.79 11.58
C ASP A 98 1.86 -5.15 10.66
N ASN A 99 0.75 -4.43 10.77
CA ASN A 99 -0.43 -4.61 9.92
C ASN A 99 -0.35 -3.75 8.66
N SER A 100 0.59 -4.09 7.79
CA SER A 100 0.76 -3.42 6.49
C SER A 100 0.62 -4.44 5.37
N PHE A 101 -0.21 -4.13 4.38
CA PHE A 101 -0.54 -5.05 3.30
C PHE A 101 -0.58 -4.35 1.96
N ARG A 102 -0.32 -5.09 0.91
CA ARG A 102 -0.51 -4.67 -0.46
C ARG A 102 -1.54 -5.60 -1.12
N ILE A 103 -2.61 -5.02 -1.63
CA ILE A 103 -3.70 -5.71 -2.32
C ILE A 103 -4.06 -4.95 -3.61
N TYR A 104 -4.93 -5.55 -4.40
CA TYR A 104 -5.49 -4.86 -5.56
C TYR A 104 -6.37 -3.68 -5.15
N HIS A 105 -6.49 -2.71 -6.04
CA HIS A 105 -7.40 -1.58 -5.85
C HIS A 105 -8.84 -2.07 -5.64
N PRO A 106 -9.61 -1.45 -4.72
CA PRO A 106 -10.98 -1.89 -4.43
C PRO A 106 -11.89 -1.98 -5.64
N ARG A 107 -11.75 -1.07 -6.61
CA ARG A 107 -12.51 -1.13 -7.87
C ARG A 107 -12.26 -2.42 -8.63
N TYR A 108 -11.02 -2.88 -8.71
CA TYR A 108 -10.66 -4.15 -9.33
C TYR A 108 -11.29 -5.32 -8.58
N LEU A 109 -11.18 -5.32 -7.26
CA LEU A 109 -11.74 -6.39 -6.42
C LEU A 109 -13.27 -6.49 -6.56
N LYS A 110 -13.96 -5.34 -6.60
CA LYS A 110 -15.41 -5.29 -6.79
C LYS A 110 -15.81 -5.79 -8.18
N ARG A 111 -15.10 -5.37 -9.21
CA ARG A 111 -15.36 -5.82 -10.58
C ARG A 111 -15.18 -7.31 -10.74
N ARG A 112 -14.24 -7.92 -10.02
CA ARG A 112 -13.98 -9.37 -10.04
C ARG A 112 -14.85 -10.16 -9.07
N GLY A 113 -15.67 -9.49 -8.25
CA GLY A 113 -16.53 -10.14 -7.28
C GLY A 113 -15.82 -10.76 -6.08
N ILE A 114 -14.59 -10.32 -5.79
CA ILE A 114 -13.74 -10.88 -4.73
C ILE A 114 -13.44 -9.89 -3.59
N TYR A 115 -14.11 -8.76 -3.59
CA TYR A 115 -13.88 -7.70 -2.61
C TYR A 115 -14.11 -8.18 -1.17
N ASN A 116 -15.25 -8.82 -0.90
CA ASN A 116 -15.58 -9.29 0.45
C ASN A 116 -14.62 -10.36 0.95
N LYS A 117 -14.17 -11.25 0.05
CA LYS A 117 -13.19 -12.27 0.37
C LYS A 117 -11.87 -11.66 0.87
N TYR A 118 -11.36 -10.67 0.15
CA TYR A 118 -10.14 -9.95 0.53
C TYR A 118 -10.32 -9.17 1.83
N LEU A 119 -11.46 -8.51 1.99
CA LEU A 119 -11.77 -7.76 3.20
C LEU A 119 -11.80 -8.66 4.44
N ASN A 120 -12.37 -9.84 4.34
CA ASN A 120 -12.42 -10.81 5.44
C ASN A 120 -11.02 -11.27 5.84
N VAL A 121 -10.15 -11.52 4.87
CA VAL A 121 -8.75 -11.89 5.16
C VAL A 121 -8.02 -10.73 5.84
N LEU A 122 -8.19 -9.50 5.37
CA LEU A 122 -7.61 -8.32 6.01
C LEU A 122 -8.05 -8.17 7.45
N LYS A 123 -9.34 -8.31 7.72
CA LYS A 123 -9.88 -8.24 9.09
C LYS A 123 -9.24 -9.28 9.99
N LYS A 124 -9.16 -10.51 9.52
CA LYS A 124 -8.54 -11.62 10.26
C LYS A 124 -7.07 -11.33 10.56
N GLU A 125 -6.31 -10.93 9.56
CA GLU A 125 -4.87 -10.62 9.72
C GLU A 125 -4.61 -9.44 10.66
N CYS A 126 -5.52 -8.47 10.69
CA CYS A 126 -5.45 -7.32 11.59
C CYS A 126 -6.05 -7.57 12.97
N GLY A 127 -6.60 -8.75 13.23
CA GLY A 127 -7.24 -9.06 14.51
C GLY A 127 -8.59 -8.37 14.74
N LEU A 128 -9.28 -8.04 13.65
CA LEU A 128 -10.57 -7.35 13.71
C LEU A 128 -11.77 -8.30 13.56
#